data_0f14058d0168cbd19a76087b47a7b059
#
_entry.id   0f14058d0168cbd19a76087b47a7b059
#
_cell.length_a   1.000
_cell.length_b   1.000
_cell.length_c   1.000
_cell.angle_alpha   90.00
_cell.angle_beta   90.00
_cell.angle_gamma   90.00
#
_symmetry.space_group_name_H-M   'P 1'
#
loop_
_entity.id
_entity.type
_entity.pdbx_description
1 polymer ?
#
loop_
_entity_poly.entity_id
_entity_poly.type
_entity_poly.pdbx_seq_one_letter_code
_entity_poly.pdbx_strand_id
1 'polypeptide(L)'
;MNSNMHLNRLILAAGVMSLIILTSLPSCHRRTEEVPVEETNDTVYPLGFCTDSFALVEGKVGSGEIFTGLMTRLGMSAADAMKLVDAADSVFEPRKMRAGNEWQAYYSTDSLDAQVLEYLVYHRDRINLTVLKCTPPYDAWKVTKPV
;
A
#
# COMPACT_ATOMS: atom_id res chain seq x y z
N MET A 1 -31.86 28.37 -36.15
CA MET A 1 -31.87 29.72 -36.74
C MET A 1 -30.48 30.31 -36.56
N ASN A 2 -29.82 30.45 -37.68
CA ASN A 2 -28.65 31.29 -38.04
C ASN A 2 -27.32 31.00 -37.29
N SER A 3 -26.40 30.35 -37.94
CA SER A 3 -25.72 30.67 -39.21
C SER A 3 -24.85 31.91 -39.12
N ASN A 4 -23.55 31.71 -39.19
CA ASN A 4 -22.57 32.40 -40.07
C ASN A 4 -21.18 32.14 -39.47
N MET A 5 -20.33 31.34 -39.97
CA MET A 5 -19.68 31.19 -41.26
C MET A 5 -19.24 32.53 -41.93
N HIS A 6 -17.97 32.82 -41.87
CA HIS A 6 -17.13 33.51 -42.86
C HIS A 6 -15.71 33.47 -42.31
N LEU A 7 -14.78 32.72 -42.86
CA LEU A 7 -14.15 32.73 -44.17
C LEU A 7 -13.69 34.12 -44.59
N ASN A 8 -12.38 34.35 -44.50
CA ASN A 8 -11.58 34.96 -45.59
C ASN A 8 -10.16 35.24 -45.11
N ARG A 9 -9.27 34.71 -45.80
CA ARG A 9 -8.44 35.06 -46.98
C ARG A 9 -7.04 35.52 -46.53
N LEU A 10 -6.07 34.71 -46.82
CA LEU A 10 -5.09 34.81 -47.90
C LEU A 10 -4.56 36.23 -48.19
N ILE A 11 -3.34 36.50 -47.82
CA ILE A 11 -2.46 37.37 -48.58
C ILE A 11 -1.05 36.79 -48.57
N LEU A 12 -0.59 36.47 -49.78
CA LEU A 12 0.78 36.24 -50.17
C LEU A 12 1.57 37.54 -50.14
N ALA A 13 2.80 37.50 -49.72
CA ALA A 13 3.86 38.26 -50.37
C ALA A 13 5.22 37.72 -49.93
N ALA A 14 5.86 37.16 -50.84
CA ALA A 14 7.20 36.97 -51.27
C ALA A 14 8.23 38.04 -50.85
N GLY A 15 9.43 37.58 -50.52
CA GLY A 15 10.56 38.47 -50.68
C GLY A 15 11.83 38.06 -49.91
N VAL A 16 12.72 37.41 -50.61
CA VAL A 16 14.17 37.65 -50.64
C VAL A 16 15.06 36.98 -49.58
N MET A 17 15.59 35.89 -50.00
CA MET A 17 16.99 35.44 -50.00
C MET A 17 17.98 36.31 -49.23
N SER A 18 18.62 35.76 -48.23
CA SER A 18 20.03 36.02 -47.92
C SER A 18 20.71 34.78 -47.39
N LEU A 19 21.59 34.29 -48.21
CA LEU A 19 22.52 33.18 -48.01
C LEU A 19 23.63 33.66 -47.08
N ILE A 20 23.68 33.09 -45.85
CA ILE A 20 24.91 33.12 -45.07
C ILE A 20 25.22 31.69 -44.61
N ILE A 21 26.12 31.08 -45.36
CA ILE A 21 26.84 29.89 -44.98
C ILE A 21 27.85 30.31 -43.90
N LEU A 22 27.66 29.87 -42.68
CA LEU A 22 28.76 29.89 -41.73
C LEU A 22 28.78 28.51 -41.01
N THR A 23 29.85 27.83 -41.34
CA THR A 23 30.33 26.60 -40.73
C THR A 23 30.25 26.64 -39.21
N SER A 24 29.50 25.75 -38.63
CA SER A 24 29.63 25.47 -37.20
C SER A 24 29.81 23.99 -37.00
N LEU A 25 30.92 23.70 -36.35
CA LEU A 25 31.41 22.44 -35.84
C LEU A 25 30.34 21.63 -35.12
N PRO A 26 30.32 20.31 -35.24
CA PRO A 26 29.51 19.48 -34.34
C PRO A 26 30.17 19.46 -32.98
N SER A 27 29.68 20.29 -32.06
CA SER A 27 29.95 20.12 -30.65
C SER A 27 29.23 18.86 -30.22
N CYS A 28 29.98 17.78 -30.05
CA CYS A 28 29.53 16.61 -29.35
C CYS A 28 29.23 17.00 -27.91
N HIS A 29 28.02 17.50 -27.67
CA HIS A 29 27.46 17.55 -26.34
C HIS A 29 26.99 16.15 -26.04
N ARG A 30 27.88 15.39 -25.41
CA ARG A 30 27.55 14.12 -24.78
C ARG A 30 26.57 14.45 -23.66
N ARG A 31 25.29 14.44 -24.01
CA ARG A 31 24.20 14.46 -23.04
C ARG A 31 24.35 13.16 -22.25
N THR A 32 24.99 13.26 -21.11
CA THR A 32 24.86 12.24 -20.08
C THR A 32 23.39 12.27 -19.71
N GLU A 33 22.62 11.32 -20.21
CA GLU A 33 21.34 10.97 -19.61
C GLU A 33 21.68 10.52 -18.21
N GLU A 34 21.53 11.42 -17.24
CA GLU A 34 21.32 11.04 -15.86
C GLU A 34 20.03 10.23 -15.87
N VAL A 35 20.18 8.93 -15.92
CA VAL A 35 19.12 8.01 -15.53
C VAL A 35 18.75 8.45 -14.11
N PRO A 36 17.49 8.83 -13.84
CA PRO A 36 17.05 9.02 -12.47
C PRO A 36 17.29 7.68 -11.78
N VAL A 37 18.26 7.65 -10.89
CA VAL A 37 18.32 6.58 -9.89
C VAL A 37 17.03 6.74 -9.12
N GLU A 38 16.04 5.92 -9.42
CA GLU A 38 14.96 5.67 -8.47
C GLU A 38 15.69 5.21 -7.21
N GLU A 39 15.79 6.11 -6.25
CA GLU A 39 16.04 5.73 -4.87
C GLU A 39 14.87 4.80 -4.51
N THR A 40 15.08 3.50 -4.72
CA THR A 40 14.28 2.50 -4.05
C THR A 40 14.55 2.72 -2.58
N ASN A 41 13.71 3.51 -1.97
CA ASN A 41 13.60 3.63 -0.54
C ASN A 41 13.13 2.26 -0.07
N ASP A 42 14.07 1.34 0.10
CA ASP A 42 13.84 0.06 0.76
C ASP A 42 13.58 0.35 2.25
N THR A 43 12.43 0.98 2.50
CA THR A 43 11.92 1.12 3.85
C THR A 43 11.50 -0.26 4.30
N VAL A 44 12.41 -0.96 4.96
CA VAL A 44 12.14 -2.27 5.54
C VAL A 44 11.14 -2.07 6.67
N TYR A 45 9.91 -2.44 6.44
CA TYR A 45 8.88 -2.46 7.47
C TYR A 45 8.99 -3.74 8.30
N PRO A 46 9.29 -3.67 9.59
CA PRO A 46 9.54 -4.85 10.44
C PRO A 46 8.38 -5.85 10.49
N LEU A 47 7.16 -5.38 10.29
CA LEU A 47 5.95 -6.21 10.25
C LEU A 47 5.47 -6.52 8.83
N GLY A 48 6.15 -6.01 7.79
CA GLY A 48 5.76 -6.15 6.40
C GLY A 48 4.77 -5.10 5.90
N PHE A 49 4.42 -4.12 6.73
CA PHE A 49 3.57 -2.97 6.38
C PHE A 49 3.97 -1.71 7.17
N CYS A 50 3.59 -0.53 6.68
CA CYS A 50 3.86 0.76 7.33
C CYS A 50 2.93 0.95 8.54
N THR A 51 3.44 0.74 9.74
CA THR A 51 2.66 0.85 10.99
C THR A 51 2.19 2.26 11.30
N ASP A 52 2.95 3.28 10.90
CA ASP A 52 2.68 4.69 11.18
C ASP A 52 1.42 5.23 10.48
N SER A 53 0.92 4.47 9.51
CA SER A 53 -0.30 4.83 8.76
C SER A 53 -1.60 4.42 9.45
N PHE A 54 -1.52 3.73 10.59
CA PHE A 54 -2.65 3.12 11.25
C PHE A 54 -2.78 3.52 12.71
N ALA A 55 -4.00 3.56 13.21
CA ALA A 55 -4.27 3.65 14.64
C ALA A 55 -4.03 2.29 15.29
N LEU A 56 -3.25 2.26 16.36
CA LEU A 56 -2.90 1.03 17.09
C LEU A 56 -3.80 0.83 18.31
N VAL A 57 -4.32 -0.37 18.44
CA VAL A 57 -4.98 -0.87 19.63
C VAL A 57 -4.29 -2.16 20.06
N GLU A 58 -3.98 -2.29 21.33
CA GLU A 58 -3.29 -3.46 21.90
C GLU A 58 -4.13 -4.14 22.94
N GLY A 59 -3.91 -5.44 23.11
CA GLY A 59 -4.59 -6.21 24.13
C GLY A 59 -4.07 -7.63 24.26
N LYS A 60 -4.81 -8.42 25.01
CA LYS A 60 -4.52 -9.83 25.24
C LYS A 60 -5.73 -10.70 24.90
N VAL A 61 -5.46 -11.91 24.49
CA VAL A 61 -6.48 -12.94 24.26
C VAL A 61 -7.12 -13.30 25.61
N GLY A 62 -8.46 -13.24 25.67
CA GLY A 62 -9.21 -13.58 26.85
C GLY A 62 -9.22 -15.07 27.16
N SER A 63 -9.55 -15.43 28.40
CA SER A 63 -9.74 -16.83 28.80
C SER A 63 -10.94 -17.43 28.06
N GLY A 64 -10.71 -18.55 27.35
CA GLY A 64 -11.74 -19.20 26.53
C GLY A 64 -12.10 -18.44 25.24
N GLU A 65 -11.42 -17.36 24.92
CA GLU A 65 -11.65 -16.59 23.69
C GLU A 65 -11.18 -17.38 22.46
N ILE A 66 -12.07 -17.56 21.50
CA ILE A 66 -11.75 -18.16 20.21
C ILE A 66 -11.45 -17.07 19.18
N PHE A 67 -10.74 -17.43 18.10
CA PHE A 67 -10.28 -16.47 17.09
C PHE A 67 -11.43 -15.63 16.49
N THR A 68 -12.54 -16.26 16.09
CA THR A 68 -13.69 -15.54 15.53
C THR A 68 -14.32 -14.58 16.54
N GLY A 69 -14.32 -14.93 17.83
CA GLY A 69 -14.77 -14.04 18.90
C GLY A 69 -13.85 -12.82 19.04
N LEU A 70 -12.54 -13.02 19.04
CA LEU A 70 -11.57 -11.93 19.04
C LEU A 70 -11.78 -11.01 17.84
N MET A 71 -11.87 -11.57 16.62
CA MET A 71 -12.05 -10.77 15.40
C MET A 71 -13.35 -9.97 15.41
N THR A 72 -14.43 -10.56 15.89
CA THR A 72 -15.72 -9.86 16.05
C THR A 72 -15.63 -8.71 17.05
N ARG A 73 -14.94 -8.92 18.15
CA ARG A 73 -14.67 -7.86 19.16
C ARG A 73 -13.84 -6.73 18.59
N LEU A 74 -12.95 -7.02 17.65
CA LEU A 74 -12.12 -6.04 16.94
C LEU A 74 -12.82 -5.37 15.74
N GLY A 75 -14.08 -5.72 15.46
CA GLY A 75 -14.91 -5.08 14.44
C GLY A 75 -14.98 -5.81 13.10
N MET A 76 -14.47 -7.04 13.01
CA MET A 76 -14.58 -7.86 11.79
C MET A 76 -15.84 -8.73 11.84
N SER A 77 -16.51 -8.95 10.70
CA SER A 77 -17.64 -9.88 10.67
C SER A 77 -17.16 -11.33 10.87
N ALA A 78 -18.00 -12.18 11.46
CA ALA A 78 -17.68 -13.60 11.63
C ALA A 78 -17.44 -14.30 10.26
N ALA A 79 -18.17 -13.91 9.23
CA ALA A 79 -18.00 -14.45 7.87
C ALA A 79 -16.63 -14.08 7.27
N ASP A 80 -16.19 -12.85 7.49
CA ASP A 80 -14.87 -12.40 6.99
C ASP A 80 -13.74 -13.00 7.83
N ALA A 81 -13.94 -13.17 9.14
CA ALA A 81 -12.98 -13.88 9.98
C ALA A 81 -12.76 -15.34 9.51
N MET A 82 -13.81 -16.02 9.05
CA MET A 82 -13.68 -17.37 8.46
C MET A 82 -12.88 -17.34 7.15
N LYS A 83 -13.15 -16.39 6.26
CA LYS A 83 -12.37 -16.23 5.02
C LYS A 83 -10.89 -15.94 5.31
N LEU A 84 -10.60 -15.13 6.34
CA LEU A 84 -9.25 -14.88 6.79
C LEU A 84 -8.57 -16.16 7.31
N VAL A 85 -9.27 -16.98 8.06
CA VAL A 85 -8.76 -18.28 8.52
C VAL A 85 -8.40 -19.18 7.34
N ASP A 86 -9.26 -19.24 6.34
CA ASP A 86 -9.02 -20.05 5.13
C ASP A 86 -7.80 -19.53 4.35
N ALA A 87 -7.65 -18.22 4.21
CA ALA A 87 -6.51 -17.60 3.56
C ALA A 87 -5.20 -17.77 4.36
N ALA A 88 -5.29 -17.86 5.67
CA ALA A 88 -4.14 -17.95 6.59
C ALA A 88 -3.74 -19.39 6.93
N ASP A 89 -4.43 -20.42 6.42
CA ASP A 89 -4.36 -21.82 6.86
C ASP A 89 -2.93 -22.37 6.95
N SER A 90 -2.06 -22.01 6.00
CA SER A 90 -0.64 -22.45 6.00
C SER A 90 0.24 -21.76 7.04
N VAL A 91 -0.21 -20.64 7.63
CA VAL A 91 0.58 -19.75 8.49
C VAL A 91 0.04 -19.70 9.92
N PHE A 92 -1.28 -19.67 10.06
CA PHE A 92 -1.97 -19.44 11.32
C PHE A 92 -3.01 -20.53 11.59
N GLU A 93 -2.89 -21.15 12.75
CA GLU A 93 -3.84 -22.12 13.27
C GLU A 93 -4.65 -21.50 14.41
N PRO A 94 -5.93 -21.15 14.20
CA PRO A 94 -6.78 -20.52 15.23
C PRO A 94 -6.85 -21.32 16.53
N ARG A 95 -6.82 -22.65 16.44
CA ARG A 95 -6.88 -23.56 17.62
C ARG A 95 -5.63 -23.50 18.51
N LYS A 96 -4.52 -22.95 17.99
CA LYS A 96 -3.28 -22.75 18.74
C LYS A 96 -3.20 -21.37 19.41
N MET A 97 -4.23 -20.56 19.25
CA MET A 97 -4.32 -19.29 19.96
C MET A 97 -4.45 -19.55 21.47
N ARG A 98 -3.69 -18.80 22.26
CA ARG A 98 -3.62 -19.02 23.72
C ARG A 98 -4.10 -17.79 24.47
N ALA A 99 -4.90 -18.01 25.53
CA ALA A 99 -5.27 -16.98 26.48
C ALA A 99 -4.01 -16.32 27.08
N GLY A 100 -4.04 -15.01 27.24
CA GLY A 100 -2.93 -14.21 27.75
C GLY A 100 -1.89 -13.78 26.72
N ASN A 101 -1.89 -14.37 25.50
CA ASN A 101 -1.02 -13.89 24.43
C ASN A 101 -1.44 -12.49 23.98
N GLU A 102 -0.44 -11.68 23.67
CA GLU A 102 -0.65 -10.30 23.23
C GLU A 102 -1.05 -10.24 21.76
N TRP A 103 -1.79 -9.22 21.43
CA TRP A 103 -2.12 -8.86 20.05
C TRP A 103 -2.11 -7.35 19.87
N GLN A 104 -1.85 -6.93 18.63
CA GLN A 104 -1.88 -5.54 18.18
C GLN A 104 -2.79 -5.46 16.97
N ALA A 105 -3.79 -4.59 17.03
CA ALA A 105 -4.75 -4.36 15.96
C ALA A 105 -4.49 -2.98 15.36
N TYR A 106 -4.38 -2.92 14.03
CA TYR A 106 -4.09 -1.73 13.26
C TYR A 106 -5.31 -1.34 12.44
N TYR A 107 -5.79 -0.12 12.66
CA TYR A 107 -7.00 0.40 12.04
C TYR A 107 -6.69 1.54 11.09
N SER A 108 -7.32 1.53 9.91
CA SER A 108 -7.47 2.70 9.06
C SER A 108 -8.80 3.41 9.35
N THR A 109 -8.93 4.63 8.84
CA THR A 109 -10.20 5.36 8.83
C THR A 109 -10.67 5.44 7.40
N ASP A 110 -11.89 4.99 7.13
CA ASP A 110 -12.47 5.07 5.80
C ASP A 110 -13.02 6.49 5.50
N SER A 111 -13.55 6.68 4.29
CA SER A 111 -14.11 7.97 3.84
C SER A 111 -15.36 8.41 4.61
N LEU A 112 -15.92 7.56 5.45
CA LEU A 112 -17.09 7.82 6.30
C LEU A 112 -16.71 7.95 7.78
N ASP A 113 -15.44 8.12 8.09
CA ASP A 113 -14.86 8.17 9.43
C ASP A 113 -15.06 6.88 10.25
N ALA A 114 -15.38 5.76 9.58
CA ALA A 114 -15.46 4.46 10.24
C ALA A 114 -14.08 3.81 10.36
N GLN A 115 -13.80 3.19 11.49
CA GLN A 115 -12.56 2.44 11.71
C GLN A 115 -12.66 1.06 11.06
N VAL A 116 -11.68 0.74 10.23
CA VAL A 116 -11.55 -0.54 9.54
C VAL A 116 -10.33 -1.27 10.07
N LEU A 117 -10.51 -2.50 10.54
CA LEU A 117 -9.40 -3.36 10.96
C LEU A 117 -8.61 -3.81 9.73
N GLU A 118 -7.39 -3.33 9.59
CA GLU A 118 -6.52 -3.65 8.45
C GLU A 118 -5.58 -4.82 8.75
N TYR A 119 -4.94 -4.80 9.91
CA TYR A 119 -3.99 -5.84 10.30
C TYR A 119 -4.19 -6.24 11.76
N LEU A 120 -4.02 -7.52 12.02
CA LEU A 120 -3.88 -8.07 13.36
C LEU A 120 -2.51 -8.74 13.48
N VAL A 121 -1.71 -8.33 14.45
CA VAL A 121 -0.44 -8.96 14.79
C VAL A 121 -0.64 -9.78 16.06
N TYR A 122 -0.57 -11.09 15.94
CA TYR A 122 -0.69 -12.01 17.06
C TYR A 122 0.68 -12.46 17.53
N HIS A 123 0.96 -12.29 18.81
CA HIS A 123 2.21 -12.69 19.44
C HIS A 123 2.10 -14.16 19.89
N ARG A 124 2.70 -15.06 19.10
CA ARG A 124 2.76 -16.48 19.48
C ARG A 124 3.65 -16.70 20.70
N ASP A 125 4.75 -15.93 20.74
CA ASP A 125 5.70 -15.83 21.84
C ASP A 125 6.45 -14.50 21.77
N ARG A 126 7.54 -14.35 22.53
CA ARG A 126 8.30 -13.08 22.62
C ARG A 126 8.93 -12.63 21.30
N ILE A 127 9.28 -13.55 20.42
CA ILE A 127 9.99 -13.27 19.18
C ILE A 127 9.20 -13.65 17.92
N ASN A 128 8.26 -14.59 18.02
CA ASN A 128 7.49 -15.07 16.87
C ASN A 128 6.12 -14.43 16.82
N LEU A 129 5.87 -13.70 15.75
CA LEU A 129 4.62 -13.02 15.46
C LEU A 129 3.94 -13.67 14.26
N THR A 130 2.62 -13.57 14.21
CA THR A 130 1.85 -13.82 13.00
C THR A 130 1.10 -12.55 12.66
N VAL A 131 1.30 -12.05 11.45
CA VAL A 131 0.58 -10.91 10.90
C VAL A 131 -0.56 -11.44 10.05
N LEU A 132 -1.75 -10.93 10.28
CA LEU A 132 -2.97 -11.26 9.55
C LEU A 132 -3.49 -9.99 8.89
N LYS A 133 -3.60 -10.01 7.55
CA LYS A 133 -4.23 -8.93 6.78
C LYS A 133 -5.74 -9.13 6.79
N CYS A 134 -6.45 -8.22 7.44
CA CYS A 134 -7.88 -8.35 7.76
C CYS A 134 -8.82 -7.77 6.70
N THR A 135 -8.27 -7.19 5.62
CA THR A 135 -9.03 -6.68 4.47
C THR A 135 -8.70 -7.47 3.20
N PRO A 136 -9.65 -7.61 2.25
CA PRO A 136 -9.38 -8.32 1.00
C PRO A 136 -8.29 -7.63 0.14
N PRO A 137 -7.42 -8.38 -0.51
CA PRO A 137 -7.27 -9.83 -0.41
C PRO A 137 -6.69 -10.21 0.95
N TYR A 138 -7.35 -11.16 1.63
CA TYR A 138 -6.88 -11.67 2.93
C TYR A 138 -5.55 -12.39 2.77
N ASP A 139 -4.65 -12.21 3.73
CA ASP A 139 -3.32 -12.81 3.71
C ASP A 139 -2.78 -12.97 5.14
N ALA A 140 -1.73 -13.79 5.29
CA ALA A 140 -1.03 -13.94 6.55
C ALA A 140 0.44 -14.31 6.34
N TRP A 141 1.30 -13.82 7.25
CA TRP A 141 2.72 -14.18 7.24
C TRP A 141 3.29 -14.21 8.65
N LYS A 142 4.44 -14.86 8.79
CA LYS A 142 5.19 -14.95 10.03
C LYS A 142 6.29 -13.90 10.05
N VAL A 143 6.49 -13.30 11.20
CA VAL A 143 7.59 -12.38 11.47
C VAL A 143 8.34 -12.87 12.69
N THR A 144 9.66 -12.86 12.61
CA THR A 144 10.53 -13.14 13.75
C THR A 144 11.29 -11.88 14.11
N LYS A 145 11.14 -11.42 15.36
CA LYS A 145 11.88 -10.26 15.85
C LYS A 145 13.37 -10.63 15.96
N PRO A 146 14.28 -9.74 15.59
CA PRO A 146 15.70 -9.94 15.87
C PRO A 146 15.91 -10.01 17.39
N VAL A 147 16.75 -10.94 17.81
CA VAL A 147 17.18 -11.11 19.20
C VAL A 147 18.46 -10.35 19.47
#